data_eeb906ea7840b8299c338448f2dd145f
#
_entry.id   eeb906ea7840b8299c338448f2dd145f
#
_cell.length_a   1.000
_cell.length_b   1.000
_cell.length_c   1.000
_cell.angle_alpha   90.00
_cell.angle_beta   90.00
_cell.angle_gamma   90.00
#
_symmetry.space_group_name_H-M   'P 1'
#
loop_
_entity.id
_entity.type
_entity.pdbx_description
1 polymer ?
#
loop_
_entity_poly.entity_id
_entity_poly.type
_entity_poly.pdbx_seq_one_letter_code
_entity_poly.pdbx_strand_id
1 'polypeptide(L)'
;MNTFSTAISKYDYKTVIYDILALTVITFTPALSHLTAIPIYLLDPMRIILLLSIVHTSKKNVFLLAFVLPLLSFIISAHPYFVKSLLIASELMINAFLFFYLIKLFKNSFTSALVSIAISKVYYYLVKFSLIGLGLISTELVSTPIILQIIVALSISVYIWFFFRKERMN
;
A
#
# COMPACT_ATOMS: atom_id res chain seq x y z
N MET A 1 32.65 13.88 15.75
CA MET A 1 31.55 13.05 16.27
C MET A 1 30.16 13.68 16.02
N ASN A 2 29.87 14.20 14.79
CA ASN A 2 28.64 14.94 14.48
C ASN A 2 27.92 14.47 13.21
N THR A 3 28.24 13.29 12.68
CA THR A 3 27.63 12.79 11.44
C THR A 3 26.29 12.06 11.65
N PHE A 4 26.03 11.57 12.86
CA PHE A 4 24.76 10.90 13.19
C PHE A 4 23.60 11.91 13.44
N SER A 5 23.91 13.07 14.01
CA SER A 5 22.91 14.10 14.30
C SER A 5 22.34 14.77 13.03
N THR A 6 23.13 14.88 11.96
CA THR A 6 22.69 15.50 10.70
C THR A 6 21.84 14.57 9.84
N ALA A 7 21.90 13.25 10.02
CA ALA A 7 21.05 12.31 9.28
C ALA A 7 19.60 12.31 9.80
N ILE A 8 19.39 12.49 11.09
CA ILE A 8 18.05 12.52 11.70
C ILE A 8 17.33 13.84 11.44
N SER A 9 18.07 14.95 11.31
CA SER A 9 17.53 16.29 11.00
C SER A 9 16.89 16.40 9.61
N LYS A 10 17.10 15.44 8.72
CA LYS A 10 16.59 15.43 7.34
C LYS A 10 15.29 14.64 7.16
N TYR A 11 14.81 13.93 8.17
CA TYR A 11 13.50 13.30 8.15
C TYR A 11 12.46 14.34 8.54
N ASP A 12 11.60 14.69 7.58
CA ASP A 12 10.48 15.58 7.84
C ASP A 12 9.61 14.93 8.95
N TYR A 13 9.42 15.61 10.06
CA TYR A 13 8.62 15.12 11.21
C TYR A 13 7.23 14.62 10.76
N LYS A 14 6.67 15.19 9.69
CA LYS A 14 5.41 14.74 9.09
C LYS A 14 5.48 13.31 8.56
N THR A 15 6.61 12.95 7.95
CA THR A 15 6.83 11.57 7.47
C THR A 15 6.88 10.60 8.64
N VAL A 16 7.58 10.96 9.72
CA VAL A 16 7.66 10.11 10.93
C VAL A 16 6.29 9.91 11.57
N ILE A 17 5.51 10.99 11.72
CA ILE A 17 4.15 10.90 12.25
C ILE A 17 3.28 10.01 11.36
N TYR A 18 3.38 10.20 10.03
CA TYR A 18 2.64 9.38 9.08
C TYR A 18 2.99 7.89 9.22
N ASP A 19 4.27 7.56 9.33
CA ASP A 19 4.74 6.18 9.44
C ASP A 19 4.24 5.53 10.75
N ILE A 20 4.28 6.26 11.86
CA ILE A 20 3.74 5.79 13.14
C ILE A 20 2.23 5.53 13.02
N LEU A 21 1.47 6.44 12.42
CA LEU A 21 0.04 6.25 12.18
C LEU A 21 -0.23 5.05 11.27
N ALA A 22 0.53 4.92 10.18
CA ALA A 22 0.43 3.82 9.24
C ALA A 22 0.64 2.46 9.92
N LEU A 23 1.71 2.34 10.72
CA LEU A 23 2.00 1.13 11.48
C LEU A 23 0.93 0.83 12.53
N THR A 24 0.46 1.87 13.24
CA THR A 24 -0.61 1.74 14.23
C THR A 24 -1.88 1.20 13.57
N VAL A 25 -2.35 1.79 12.48
CA VAL A 25 -3.56 1.35 11.78
C VAL A 25 -3.43 -0.11 11.33
N ILE A 26 -2.31 -0.50 10.71
CA ILE A 26 -2.12 -1.88 10.23
C ILE A 26 -2.07 -2.87 11.39
N THR A 27 -1.39 -2.53 12.47
CA THR A 27 -1.29 -3.40 13.66
C THR A 27 -2.65 -3.62 14.33
N PHE A 28 -3.47 -2.58 14.42
CA PHE A 28 -4.78 -2.67 15.06
C PHE A 28 -5.91 -3.14 14.12
N THR A 29 -5.71 -3.17 12.81
CA THR A 29 -6.74 -3.61 11.85
C THR A 29 -7.35 -4.98 12.19
N PRO A 30 -6.60 -6.06 12.52
CA PRO A 30 -7.19 -7.34 12.89
C PRO A 30 -8.03 -7.24 14.18
N ALA A 31 -7.51 -6.57 15.21
CA ALA A 31 -8.22 -6.38 16.48
C ALA A 31 -9.52 -5.58 16.28
N LEU A 32 -9.48 -4.50 15.51
CA LEU A 32 -10.67 -3.70 15.18
C LEU A 32 -11.70 -4.52 14.41
N SER A 33 -11.28 -5.35 13.46
CA SER A 33 -12.19 -6.23 12.73
C SER A 33 -12.89 -7.23 13.64
N HIS A 34 -12.20 -7.76 14.64
CA HIS A 34 -12.79 -8.66 15.64
C HIS A 34 -13.75 -7.93 16.61
N LEU A 35 -13.36 -6.76 17.10
CA LEU A 35 -14.15 -6.00 18.06
C LEU A 35 -15.44 -5.43 17.46
N THR A 36 -15.39 -4.99 16.21
CA THR A 36 -16.54 -4.34 15.54
C THR A 36 -17.40 -5.31 14.75
N ALA A 37 -16.96 -6.56 14.57
CA ALA A 37 -17.54 -7.53 13.64
C ALA A 37 -17.60 -7.02 12.17
N ILE A 38 -16.89 -5.93 11.87
CA ILE A 38 -16.79 -5.36 10.51
C ILE A 38 -15.48 -5.84 9.89
N PRO A 39 -15.53 -6.47 8.71
CA PRO A 39 -14.33 -7.00 8.07
C PRO A 39 -13.49 -5.87 7.43
N ILE A 40 -12.86 -5.03 8.27
CA ILE A 40 -12.05 -3.86 7.84
C ILE A 40 -10.93 -4.27 6.88
N TYR A 41 -10.40 -5.48 7.01
CA TYR A 41 -9.36 -6.01 6.12
C TYR A 41 -9.81 -6.12 4.65
N LEU A 42 -11.12 -6.16 4.37
CA LEU A 42 -11.65 -6.16 3.00
C LEU A 42 -11.45 -4.82 2.27
N LEU A 43 -11.23 -3.73 3.02
CA LEU A 43 -10.94 -2.41 2.44
C LEU A 43 -9.49 -2.28 1.93
N ASP A 44 -8.67 -3.32 2.07
CA ASP A 44 -7.24 -3.31 1.68
C ASP A 44 -6.47 -2.14 2.33
N PRO A 45 -6.44 -2.06 3.69
CA PRO A 45 -5.91 -0.91 4.42
C PRO A 45 -4.43 -0.63 4.10
N MET A 46 -3.63 -1.66 3.79
CA MET A 46 -2.22 -1.47 3.41
C MET A 46 -2.10 -0.66 2.12
N ARG A 47 -2.96 -0.91 1.14
CA ARG A 47 -3.00 -0.14 -0.10
C ARG A 47 -3.50 1.27 0.12
N ILE A 48 -4.54 1.45 0.94
CA ILE A 48 -5.05 2.79 1.29
C ILE A 48 -3.92 3.62 1.88
N ILE A 49 -3.23 3.10 2.88
CA ILE A 49 -2.10 3.77 3.53
C ILE A 49 -0.97 4.07 2.54
N LEU A 50 -0.60 3.10 1.70
CA LEU A 50 0.42 3.32 0.68
C LEU A 50 0.06 4.48 -0.25
N LEU A 51 -1.16 4.49 -0.77
CA LEU A 51 -1.59 5.51 -1.72
C LEU A 51 -1.75 6.89 -1.07
N LEU A 52 -2.17 6.94 0.20
CA LEU A 52 -2.13 8.17 0.99
C LEU A 52 -0.69 8.65 1.22
N SER A 53 0.27 7.75 1.41
CA SER A 53 1.68 8.10 1.57
C SER A 53 2.26 8.81 0.34
N ILE A 54 1.76 8.51 -0.87
CA ILE A 54 2.15 9.20 -2.11
C ILE A 54 1.91 10.71 -2.02
N VAL A 55 0.82 11.10 -1.35
CA VAL A 55 0.44 12.50 -1.18
C VAL A 55 1.19 13.16 -0.02
N HIS A 56 1.39 12.43 1.07
CA HIS A 56 1.83 13.01 2.35
C HIS A 56 3.31 12.84 2.66
N THR A 57 3.98 11.89 1.99
CA THR A 57 5.38 11.56 2.30
C THR A 57 6.29 11.65 1.07
N SER A 58 7.59 11.39 1.25
CA SER A 58 8.56 11.36 0.15
C SER A 58 8.43 10.07 -0.68
N LYS A 59 8.84 10.13 -1.96
CA LYS A 59 8.88 8.96 -2.84
C LYS A 59 9.65 7.78 -2.21
N LYS A 60 10.77 8.04 -1.53
CA LYS A 60 11.56 6.99 -0.87
C LYS A 60 10.76 6.31 0.23
N ASN A 61 9.99 7.10 1.00
CA ASN A 61 9.15 6.59 2.07
C ASN A 61 7.99 5.73 1.55
N VAL A 62 7.39 6.10 0.42
CA VAL A 62 6.35 5.28 -0.23
C VAL A 62 6.87 3.86 -0.51
N PHE A 63 8.07 3.72 -1.08
CA PHE A 63 8.67 2.41 -1.33
C PHE A 63 9.03 1.67 -0.04
N LEU A 64 9.50 2.39 0.98
CA LEU A 64 9.76 1.82 2.29
C LEU A 64 8.48 1.22 2.88
N LEU A 65 7.39 1.98 2.91
CA LEU A 65 6.09 1.51 3.42
C LEU A 65 5.52 0.36 2.59
N ALA A 66 5.65 0.39 1.25
CA ALA A 66 5.21 -0.69 0.38
C ALA A 66 5.83 -2.05 0.76
N PHE A 67 7.09 -2.03 1.18
CA PHE A 67 7.81 -3.23 1.60
C PHE A 67 7.56 -3.58 3.06
N VAL A 68 7.64 -2.59 3.94
CA VAL A 68 7.65 -2.79 5.40
C VAL A 68 6.26 -3.16 5.95
N LEU A 69 5.17 -2.51 5.48
CA LEU A 69 3.83 -2.72 6.05
C LEU A 69 3.38 -4.19 6.03
N PRO A 70 3.45 -4.93 4.89
CA PRO A 70 3.02 -6.33 4.88
C PRO A 70 3.88 -7.24 5.74
N LEU A 71 5.20 -7.00 5.78
CA LEU A 71 6.12 -7.81 6.58
C LEU A 71 5.94 -7.56 8.07
N LEU A 72 5.76 -6.32 8.51
CA LEU A 72 5.48 -6.01 9.90
C LEU A 72 4.11 -6.56 10.34
N SER A 73 3.09 -6.48 9.48
CA SER A 73 1.81 -7.12 9.77
C SER A 73 1.97 -8.62 10.02
N PHE A 74 2.76 -9.31 9.20
CA PHE A 74 3.09 -10.72 9.43
C PHE A 74 3.81 -10.94 10.77
N ILE A 75 4.84 -10.15 11.08
CA ILE A 75 5.64 -10.30 12.31
C ILE A 75 4.78 -10.07 13.57
N ILE A 76 3.90 -9.08 13.55
CA ILE A 76 3.13 -8.67 14.73
C ILE A 76 1.88 -9.54 14.92
N SER A 77 1.15 -9.83 13.86
CA SER A 77 -0.15 -10.50 13.93
C SER A 77 -0.18 -11.90 13.30
N ALA A 78 0.95 -12.39 12.76
CA ALA A 78 1.04 -13.59 11.93
C ALA A 78 0.03 -13.61 10.75
N HIS A 79 -0.54 -12.45 10.43
CA HIS A 79 -1.54 -12.31 9.37
C HIS A 79 -1.27 -11.07 8.51
N PRO A 80 -1.22 -11.21 7.18
CA PRO A 80 -1.25 -12.45 6.39
C PRO A 80 0.00 -13.31 6.63
N TYR A 81 -0.06 -14.63 6.37
CA TYR A 81 1.12 -15.50 6.50
C TYR A 81 2.23 -15.12 5.53
N PHE A 82 3.46 -15.56 5.78
CA PHE A 82 4.70 -15.06 5.16
C PHE A 82 4.65 -14.97 3.63
N VAL A 83 4.28 -16.06 2.94
CA VAL A 83 4.23 -16.07 1.45
C VAL A 83 3.24 -15.04 0.92
N LYS A 84 2.09 -14.89 1.57
CA LYS A 84 1.09 -13.89 1.20
C LYS A 84 1.56 -12.46 1.50
N SER A 85 2.33 -12.26 2.57
CA SER A 85 2.95 -10.96 2.89
C SER A 85 3.94 -10.53 1.82
N LEU A 86 4.77 -11.47 1.33
CA LEU A 86 5.69 -11.19 0.22
C LEU A 86 4.93 -10.85 -1.07
N LEU A 87 3.85 -11.57 -1.35
CA LEU A 87 3.00 -11.27 -2.51
C LEU A 87 2.39 -9.88 -2.41
N ILE A 88 1.85 -9.49 -1.24
CA ILE A 88 1.29 -8.15 -1.02
C ILE A 88 2.39 -7.09 -1.12
N ALA A 89 3.57 -7.32 -0.54
CA ALA A 89 4.68 -6.38 -0.64
C ALA A 89 5.10 -6.15 -2.10
N SER A 90 5.21 -7.20 -2.90
CA SER A 90 5.53 -7.09 -4.33
C SER A 90 4.44 -6.34 -5.10
N GLU A 91 3.16 -6.59 -4.82
CA GLU A 91 2.03 -5.87 -5.40
C GLU A 91 2.09 -4.38 -5.09
N LEU A 92 2.31 -4.01 -3.82
CA LEU A 92 2.40 -2.62 -3.37
C LEU A 92 3.62 -1.90 -3.96
N MET A 93 4.77 -2.59 -4.07
CA MET A 93 5.96 -2.06 -4.73
C MET A 93 5.71 -1.76 -6.21
N ILE A 94 5.06 -2.68 -6.93
CA ILE A 94 4.67 -2.49 -8.33
C ILE A 94 3.68 -1.34 -8.47
N ASN A 95 2.69 -1.25 -7.57
CA ASN A 95 1.73 -0.15 -7.58
C ASN A 95 2.44 1.21 -7.43
N ALA A 96 3.33 1.35 -6.44
CA ALA A 96 4.11 2.58 -6.23
C ALA A 96 4.99 2.91 -7.45
N PHE A 97 5.70 1.91 -7.99
CA PHE A 97 6.54 2.07 -9.18
C PHE A 97 5.72 2.55 -10.39
N LEU A 98 4.61 1.87 -10.67
CA LEU A 98 3.73 2.23 -11.78
C LEU A 98 3.12 3.62 -11.61
N PHE A 99 2.70 3.99 -10.41
CA PHE A 99 2.19 5.33 -10.17
C PHE A 99 3.21 6.40 -10.55
N PHE A 100 4.45 6.30 -10.03
CA PHE A 100 5.50 7.28 -10.31
C PHE A 100 5.99 7.25 -11.76
N TYR A 101 5.85 6.14 -12.46
CA TYR A 101 6.12 6.04 -13.89
C TYR A 101 4.99 6.68 -14.72
N LEU A 102 3.75 6.29 -14.46
CA LEU A 102 2.58 6.73 -15.22
C LEU A 102 2.26 8.22 -15.03
N ILE A 103 2.54 8.79 -13.85
CA ILE A 103 2.32 10.23 -13.63
C ILE A 103 3.20 11.09 -14.53
N LYS A 104 4.39 10.62 -14.88
CA LYS A 104 5.27 11.30 -15.84
C LYS A 104 4.73 11.19 -17.27
N LEU A 105 4.10 10.07 -17.60
CA LEU A 105 3.56 9.77 -18.93
C LEU A 105 2.21 10.49 -19.15
N PHE A 106 1.25 10.28 -18.27
CA PHE A 106 -0.11 10.79 -18.43
C PHE A 106 -0.29 12.23 -17.94
N LYS A 107 0.62 12.72 -17.08
CA LYS A 107 0.51 14.05 -16.44
C LYS A 107 -0.80 14.28 -15.68
N ASN A 108 -1.54 13.21 -15.40
CA ASN A 108 -2.80 13.20 -14.69
C ASN A 108 -2.72 12.22 -13.51
N SER A 109 -2.85 12.73 -12.29
CA SER A 109 -2.71 11.94 -11.07
C SER A 109 -3.86 10.94 -10.86
N PHE A 110 -5.09 11.29 -11.26
CA PHE A 110 -6.22 10.37 -11.19
C PHE A 110 -6.00 9.13 -12.07
N THR A 111 -5.74 9.35 -13.35
CA THR A 111 -5.53 8.25 -14.31
C THR A 111 -4.32 7.40 -13.91
N SER A 112 -3.23 8.04 -13.47
CA SER A 112 -2.03 7.33 -13.03
C SER A 112 -2.29 6.45 -11.81
N ALA A 113 -3.07 6.93 -10.83
CA ALA A 113 -3.45 6.16 -9.66
C ALA A 113 -4.35 4.98 -10.06
N LEU A 114 -5.40 5.23 -10.82
CA LEU A 114 -6.37 4.21 -11.20
C LEU A 114 -5.70 3.09 -12.03
N VAL A 115 -4.90 3.45 -13.04
CA VAL A 115 -4.21 2.47 -13.90
C VAL A 115 -3.15 1.71 -13.12
N SER A 116 -2.39 2.37 -12.22
CA SER A 116 -1.39 1.67 -11.39
C SER A 116 -2.03 0.65 -10.46
N ILE A 117 -3.19 0.99 -9.85
CA ILE A 117 -3.96 0.06 -9.02
C ILE A 117 -4.46 -1.13 -9.87
N ALA A 118 -5.04 -0.87 -11.03
CA ALA A 118 -5.58 -1.92 -11.89
C ALA A 118 -4.49 -2.91 -12.33
N ILE A 119 -3.36 -2.41 -12.82
CA ILE A 119 -2.25 -3.27 -13.28
C ILE A 119 -1.65 -4.06 -12.11
N SER A 120 -1.43 -3.42 -10.95
CA SER A 120 -0.90 -4.12 -9.78
C SER A 120 -1.85 -5.21 -9.25
N LYS A 121 -3.16 -5.00 -9.35
CA LYS A 121 -4.16 -6.03 -9.01
C LYS A 121 -4.15 -7.20 -9.99
N VAL A 122 -4.03 -6.94 -11.27
CA VAL A 122 -3.87 -8.01 -12.27
C VAL A 122 -2.62 -8.84 -11.95
N TYR A 123 -1.48 -8.18 -11.70
CA TYR A 123 -0.25 -8.85 -11.25
C TYR A 123 -0.50 -9.72 -10.01
N TYR A 124 -1.13 -9.15 -8.97
CA TYR A 124 -1.43 -9.87 -7.73
C TYR A 124 -2.23 -11.15 -7.98
N TYR A 125 -3.30 -11.07 -8.77
CA TYR A 125 -4.14 -12.23 -9.06
C TYR A 125 -3.44 -13.28 -9.92
N LEU A 126 -2.60 -12.88 -10.88
CA LEU A 126 -1.80 -13.81 -11.67
C LEU A 126 -0.80 -14.59 -10.82
N VAL A 127 -0.04 -13.88 -9.96
CA VAL A 127 0.92 -14.53 -9.07
C VAL A 127 0.21 -15.38 -8.01
N LYS A 128 -0.91 -14.88 -7.44
CA LYS A 128 -1.71 -15.64 -6.49
C LYS A 128 -2.26 -16.93 -7.09
N PHE A 129 -2.75 -16.89 -8.32
CA PHE A 129 -3.21 -18.07 -9.05
C PHE A 129 -2.09 -19.11 -9.19
N SER A 130 -0.89 -18.68 -9.58
CA SER A 130 0.28 -19.56 -9.67
C SER A 130 0.66 -20.18 -8.33
N LEU A 131 0.64 -19.38 -7.24
CA LEU A 131 0.97 -19.85 -5.90
C LEU A 131 -0.08 -20.82 -5.32
N ILE A 132 -1.36 -20.66 -5.68
CA ILE A 132 -2.42 -21.62 -5.36
C ILE A 132 -2.17 -22.92 -6.11
N GLY A 133 -1.85 -22.87 -7.40
CA GLY A 133 -1.53 -24.05 -8.22
C GLY A 133 -0.31 -24.84 -7.70
N LEU A 134 0.64 -24.15 -7.07
CA LEU A 134 1.80 -24.77 -6.42
C LEU A 134 1.52 -25.26 -4.99
N GLY A 135 0.31 -25.09 -4.48
CA GLY A 135 -0.07 -25.48 -3.12
C GLY A 135 0.55 -24.62 -2.01
N LEU A 136 1.17 -23.47 -2.36
CA LEU A 136 1.80 -22.56 -1.40
C LEU A 136 0.79 -21.62 -0.72
N ILE A 137 -0.39 -21.46 -1.30
CA ILE A 137 -1.49 -20.65 -0.79
C ILE A 137 -2.79 -21.45 -0.85
N SER A 138 -3.51 -21.56 0.29
CA SER A 138 -4.76 -22.31 0.42
C SER A 138 -6.01 -21.41 0.51
N THR A 139 -5.94 -20.17 -0.01
CA THR A 139 -7.08 -19.23 0.03
C THR A 139 -7.74 -19.11 -1.33
N GLU A 140 -9.03 -18.70 -1.34
CA GLU A 140 -9.74 -18.37 -2.58
C GLU A 140 -9.00 -17.33 -3.41
N LEU A 141 -9.06 -17.43 -4.75
CA LEU A 141 -8.40 -16.49 -5.64
C LEU A 141 -8.90 -15.05 -5.39
N VAL A 142 -10.21 -14.86 -5.33
CA VAL A 142 -10.85 -13.55 -5.09
C VAL A 142 -11.50 -13.56 -3.70
N SER A 143 -10.75 -13.15 -2.70
CA SER A 143 -11.23 -13.10 -1.28
C SER A 143 -12.01 -11.82 -0.97
N THR A 144 -11.87 -10.75 -1.77
CA THR A 144 -12.51 -9.45 -1.56
C THR A 144 -13.49 -9.17 -2.69
N PRO A 145 -14.75 -8.76 -2.42
CA PRO A 145 -15.71 -8.41 -3.44
C PRO A 145 -15.13 -7.39 -4.44
N ILE A 146 -15.24 -7.67 -5.73
CA ILE A 146 -14.66 -6.84 -6.81
C ILE A 146 -15.25 -5.42 -6.77
N ILE A 147 -16.56 -5.31 -6.49
CA ILE A 147 -17.24 -4.01 -6.39
C ILE A 147 -16.57 -3.13 -5.31
N LEU A 148 -16.26 -3.71 -4.15
CA LEU A 148 -15.60 -2.98 -3.06
C LEU A 148 -14.19 -2.52 -3.48
N GLN A 149 -13.45 -3.37 -4.19
CA GLN A 149 -12.13 -3.00 -4.71
C GLN A 149 -12.21 -1.83 -5.70
N ILE A 150 -13.22 -1.80 -6.57
CA ILE A 150 -13.44 -0.71 -7.52
C ILE A 150 -13.79 0.58 -6.78
N ILE A 151 -14.70 0.54 -5.81
CA ILE A 151 -15.09 1.71 -5.01
C ILE A 151 -13.87 2.31 -4.29
N VAL A 152 -13.07 1.47 -3.63
CA VAL A 152 -11.85 1.91 -2.94
C VAL A 152 -10.85 2.51 -3.93
N ALA A 153 -10.61 1.86 -5.07
CA ALA A 153 -9.71 2.36 -6.09
C ALA A 153 -10.12 3.72 -6.65
N LEU A 154 -11.40 3.90 -6.95
CA LEU A 154 -11.93 5.19 -7.42
C LEU A 154 -11.83 6.27 -6.34
N SER A 155 -12.25 5.98 -5.11
CA SER A 155 -12.22 6.94 -4.00
C SER A 155 -10.81 7.47 -3.74
N ILE A 156 -9.82 6.57 -3.70
CA ILE A 156 -8.42 6.95 -3.49
C ILE A 156 -7.85 7.70 -4.71
N SER A 157 -8.21 7.29 -5.93
CA SER A 157 -7.76 7.99 -7.13
C SER A 157 -8.28 9.43 -7.18
N VAL A 158 -9.52 9.66 -6.74
CA VAL A 158 -10.10 11.00 -6.57
C VAL A 158 -9.33 11.78 -5.50
N TYR A 159 -9.05 11.15 -4.35
CA TYR A 159 -8.28 11.77 -3.29
C TYR A 159 -6.89 12.22 -3.78
N ILE A 160 -6.16 11.33 -4.47
CA ILE A 160 -4.85 11.65 -5.04
C ILE A 160 -4.97 12.79 -6.06
N TRP A 161 -6.01 12.82 -6.87
CA TRP A 161 -6.24 13.90 -7.84
C TRP A 161 -6.36 15.28 -7.18
N PHE A 162 -7.06 15.38 -6.05
CA PHE A 162 -7.22 16.63 -5.33
C PHE A 162 -5.96 17.08 -4.59
N PHE A 163 -5.23 16.15 -3.97
CA PHE A 163 -4.18 16.48 -3.01
C PHE A 163 -2.75 16.27 -3.54
N PHE A 164 -2.57 15.55 -4.65
CA PHE A 164 -1.23 15.33 -5.20
C PHE A 164 -0.70 16.58 -5.90
N ARG A 165 0.32 17.22 -5.30
CA ARG A 165 0.98 18.39 -5.91
C ARG A 165 2.06 17.94 -6.90
N LYS A 166 2.03 18.51 -8.12
CA LYS A 166 3.02 18.24 -9.19
C LYS A 166 4.48 18.57 -8.80
N GLU A 167 4.69 19.45 -7.82
CA GLU A 167 6.01 19.84 -7.33
C GLU A 167 6.83 18.67 -6.74
N ARG A 168 6.20 17.52 -6.46
CA ARG A 168 6.87 16.31 -5.94
C ARG A 168 7.44 15.39 -7.02
N MET A 169 7.37 15.79 -8.30
CA MET A 169 7.84 14.97 -9.40
C MET A 169 9.33 15.13 -9.73
N ASN A 170 9.99 16.13 -9.15
CA ASN A 170 11.42 16.44 -9.39
C ASN A 170 12.32 15.82 -8.31
#